data_4a3cac730a530dda189af59792e2ad14
#
_entry.id   4a3cac730a530dda189af59792e2ad14
#
_cell.length_a   1.000
_cell.length_b   1.000
_cell.length_c   1.000
_cell.angle_alpha   90.00
_cell.angle_beta   90.00
_cell.angle_gamma   90.00
#
_symmetry.space_group_name_H-M   'P 1'
#
loop_
_entity.id
_entity.type
_entity.pdbx_description
1 polymer ?
#
loop_
_entity_poly.entity_id
_entity_poly.type
_entity_poly.pdbx_seq_one_letter_code
_entity_poly.pdbx_strand_id
1 'polypeptide(L)'
;MADTLTTLAELVKFNSLDVNPEEITDILNGAPVLSQLNAMMSSNGTTHKFNKETTAPTIGFRAVNAGADYTAGSSTQVSVDLKYIDATIREDIALCRAWRGGSEAWLDRITRKQLRQALSVLEKQVFNGTTEGDASGFSGLSDDANYQAGGDLLIDAGGATAGTASSVWFIRSTPDDAAMSVVGAGDEDLALDNINFLVGETFQSEVAGSNSKLMTALCRHIGGHLGIQAGSKYAAARIGNLTADSGKGLTDLLMSQCLELFPSADPPTHIAMNRRSGGQLQRSRTTYSPVGAPAPLVREYEGIPIIYTDSILNTETILS
;
A
#
# COMPACT_ATOMS: atom_id res chain seq x y z
N MET A 1 16.55 17.87 4.66
CA MET A 1 16.02 18.07 6.03
C MET A 1 17.14 17.73 7.00
N ALA A 2 17.34 18.53 8.05
CA ALA A 2 18.30 18.16 9.10
C ALA A 2 17.74 16.94 9.85
N ASP A 3 18.54 15.87 9.98
CA ASP A 3 18.20 14.71 10.80
C ASP A 3 17.89 15.17 12.22
N THR A 4 16.66 14.99 12.65
CA THR A 4 16.24 15.27 14.03
C THR A 4 16.67 14.08 14.89
N LEU A 5 17.86 14.17 15.46
CA LEU A 5 18.38 13.13 16.37
C LEU A 5 17.62 13.20 17.70
N THR A 6 17.42 12.05 18.33
CA THR A 6 16.85 11.95 19.67
C THR A 6 17.66 12.76 20.68
N THR A 7 17.01 13.57 21.50
CA THR A 7 17.69 14.45 22.46
C THR A 7 17.75 13.84 23.85
N LEU A 8 18.73 14.28 24.66
CA LEU A 8 18.83 13.87 26.07
C LEU A 8 17.55 14.23 26.86
N ALA A 9 16.89 15.33 26.51
CA ALA A 9 15.63 15.74 27.14
C ALA A 9 14.49 14.75 26.84
N GLU A 10 14.46 14.15 25.67
CA GLU A 10 13.52 13.09 25.33
C GLU A 10 13.83 11.80 26.09
N LEU A 11 15.11 11.44 26.20
CA LEU A 11 15.53 10.28 26.98
C LEU A 11 15.12 10.39 28.46
N VAL A 12 15.28 11.58 29.07
CA VAL A 12 14.91 11.81 30.47
C VAL A 12 13.43 11.55 30.72
N LYS A 13 12.55 11.87 29.76
CA LYS A 13 11.11 11.58 29.87
C LYS A 13 10.83 10.10 30.04
N PHE A 14 11.61 9.23 29.39
CA PHE A 14 11.43 7.78 29.46
C PHE A 14 12.18 7.11 30.61
N ASN A 15 13.21 7.76 31.16
CA ASN A 15 13.98 7.24 32.29
C ASN A 15 13.33 7.54 33.66
N SER A 16 12.32 8.38 33.71
CA SER A 16 11.59 8.64 34.96
C SER A 16 10.89 7.38 35.47
N LEU A 17 10.98 7.13 36.78
CA LEU A 17 10.32 6.00 37.44
C LEU A 17 8.80 6.14 37.48
N ASP A 18 8.30 7.37 37.37
CA ASP A 18 6.88 7.70 37.44
C ASP A 18 6.17 7.66 36.07
N VAL A 19 6.91 7.38 34.99
CA VAL A 19 6.37 7.34 33.63
C VAL A 19 6.34 5.91 33.12
N ASN A 20 5.18 5.52 32.55
CA ASN A 20 5.07 4.25 31.83
C ASN A 20 6.08 4.23 30.68
N PRO A 21 6.94 3.20 30.56
CA PRO A 21 7.91 3.08 29.48
C PRO A 21 7.27 2.85 28.10
N GLU A 22 5.97 2.52 28.05
CA GLU A 22 5.25 2.38 26.78
C GLU A 22 4.88 3.76 26.22
N GLU A 23 5.22 3.96 24.97
CA GLU A 23 4.92 5.19 24.22
C GLU A 23 3.52 5.07 23.61
N ILE A 24 2.62 5.98 24.00
CA ILE A 24 1.32 6.12 23.37
C ILE A 24 1.50 6.99 22.13
N THR A 25 0.98 6.55 21.00
CA THR A 25 1.11 7.28 19.73
C THR A 25 -0.25 7.72 19.20
N ASP A 26 -0.34 8.97 18.80
CA ASP A 26 -1.46 9.53 18.04
C ASP A 26 -1.22 9.43 16.51
N ILE A 27 -0.09 8.86 16.10
CA ILE A 27 0.27 8.74 14.69
C ILE A 27 -0.43 7.54 14.07
N LEU A 28 -1.19 7.76 13.00
CA LEU A 28 -1.83 6.73 12.21
C LEU A 28 -0.77 6.06 11.31
N ASN A 29 -0.22 4.96 11.75
CA ASN A 29 0.84 4.22 11.08
C ASN A 29 0.57 2.71 10.99
N GLY A 30 -0.70 2.33 10.88
CA GLY A 30 -1.09 0.96 10.57
C GLY A 30 -0.93 0.64 9.09
N ALA A 31 -0.68 -0.63 8.77
CA ALA A 31 -0.60 -1.14 7.40
C ALA A 31 -1.40 -2.45 7.28
N PRO A 32 -2.72 -2.41 7.48
CA PRO A 32 -3.54 -3.62 7.52
C PRO A 32 -3.69 -4.31 6.16
N VAL A 33 -3.62 -3.56 5.05
CA VAL A 33 -3.78 -4.11 3.70
C VAL A 33 -2.55 -4.89 3.28
N LEU A 34 -1.34 -4.39 3.59
CA LEU A 34 -0.09 -5.08 3.24
C LEU A 34 -0.03 -6.51 3.76
N SER A 35 -0.58 -6.78 4.95
CA SER A 35 -0.61 -8.11 5.55
C SER A 35 -1.52 -9.11 4.82
N GLN A 36 -2.38 -8.63 3.93
CA GLN A 36 -3.33 -9.43 3.15
C GLN A 36 -2.90 -9.60 1.69
N LEU A 37 -1.91 -8.82 1.23
CA LEU A 37 -1.40 -8.93 -0.12
C LEU A 37 -0.44 -10.12 -0.23
N ASN A 38 -0.54 -10.82 -1.36
CA ASN A 38 0.42 -11.85 -1.69
C ASN A 38 1.80 -11.25 -1.94
N ALA A 39 2.86 -11.94 -1.53
CA ALA A 39 4.24 -11.53 -1.74
C ALA A 39 4.94 -12.50 -2.69
N MET A 40 5.79 -11.97 -3.55
CA MET A 40 6.57 -12.74 -4.50
C MET A 40 7.99 -12.20 -4.61
N MET A 41 8.90 -13.05 -5.06
CA MET A 41 10.30 -12.67 -5.32
C MET A 41 10.45 -12.09 -6.72
N SER A 42 11.36 -11.13 -6.87
CA SER A 42 11.68 -10.57 -8.18
C SER A 42 12.40 -11.60 -9.07
N SER A 43 12.19 -11.51 -10.38
CA SER A 43 12.85 -12.36 -11.35
C SER A 43 14.33 -12.04 -11.58
N ASN A 44 14.77 -10.83 -11.21
CA ASN A 44 16.12 -10.33 -11.49
C ASN A 44 16.57 -9.29 -10.45
N GLY A 45 16.59 -9.65 -9.15
CA GLY A 45 17.04 -8.76 -8.08
C GLY A 45 16.22 -7.47 -7.99
N THR A 46 16.70 -6.38 -8.56
CA THR A 46 16.06 -5.04 -8.49
C THR A 46 14.98 -4.80 -9.53
N THR A 47 14.73 -5.75 -10.43
CA THR A 47 13.72 -5.64 -11.49
C THR A 47 12.93 -6.94 -11.57
N HIS A 48 11.63 -6.85 -11.70
CA HIS A 48 10.78 -8.00 -11.98
C HIS A 48 10.22 -7.91 -13.39
N LYS A 49 10.37 -8.97 -14.16
CA LYS A 49 9.91 -9.03 -15.56
C LYS A 49 8.97 -10.19 -15.76
N PHE A 50 7.84 -9.92 -16.40
CA PHE A 50 6.86 -10.92 -16.79
C PHE A 50 6.29 -10.64 -18.17
N ASN A 51 5.75 -11.66 -18.83
CA ASN A 51 5.11 -11.51 -20.13
C ASN A 51 3.60 -11.40 -19.95
N LYS A 52 3.02 -10.37 -20.53
CA LYS A 52 1.58 -10.12 -20.54
C LYS A 52 1.02 -10.34 -21.94
N GLU A 53 0.03 -11.20 -22.08
CA GLU A 53 -0.72 -11.34 -23.33
C GLU A 53 -1.59 -10.09 -23.51
N THR A 54 -1.40 -9.42 -24.64
CA THR A 54 -2.10 -8.16 -24.97
C THR A 54 -3.21 -8.35 -25.98
N THR A 55 -3.10 -9.35 -26.84
CA THR A 55 -4.11 -9.65 -27.86
C THR A 55 -4.30 -11.16 -27.96
N ALA A 56 -5.54 -11.60 -27.83
CA ALA A 56 -5.89 -13.01 -27.99
C ALA A 56 -5.73 -13.47 -29.45
N PRO A 57 -5.40 -14.75 -29.69
CA PRO A 57 -5.40 -15.29 -31.04
C PRO A 57 -6.82 -15.31 -31.62
N THR A 58 -6.92 -15.08 -32.94
CA THR A 58 -8.21 -15.14 -33.64
C THR A 58 -8.58 -16.60 -33.95
N ILE A 59 -9.74 -17.01 -33.45
CA ILE A 59 -10.32 -18.33 -33.70
C ILE A 59 -11.75 -18.12 -34.23
N GLY A 60 -12.08 -18.77 -35.34
CA GLY A 60 -13.42 -18.64 -35.95
C GLY A 60 -13.88 -19.92 -36.59
N PHE A 61 -15.20 -20.01 -36.79
CA PHE A 61 -15.80 -21.08 -37.58
C PHE A 61 -15.64 -20.75 -39.07
N ARG A 62 -15.42 -21.78 -39.89
CA ARG A 62 -15.33 -21.63 -41.33
C ARG A 62 -16.37 -22.53 -42.02
N ALA A 63 -16.85 -22.10 -43.16
CA ALA A 63 -17.63 -22.96 -44.05
C ALA A 63 -16.74 -24.04 -44.69
N VAL A 64 -17.35 -25.13 -45.12
CA VAL A 64 -16.62 -26.16 -45.86
C VAL A 64 -16.07 -25.57 -47.17
N ASN A 65 -14.79 -25.83 -47.45
CA ASN A 65 -14.00 -25.28 -48.56
C ASN A 65 -13.72 -23.77 -48.51
N ALA A 66 -13.98 -23.08 -47.39
CA ALA A 66 -13.54 -21.70 -47.17
C ALA A 66 -12.24 -21.67 -46.36
N GLY A 67 -11.46 -20.60 -46.47
CA GLY A 67 -10.33 -20.29 -45.58
C GLY A 67 -10.80 -19.83 -44.19
N ALA A 68 -9.97 -19.93 -43.20
CA ALA A 68 -10.18 -19.30 -41.88
C ALA A 68 -9.14 -18.21 -41.66
N ASP A 69 -9.55 -17.08 -41.05
CA ASP A 69 -8.62 -16.06 -40.59
C ASP A 69 -7.86 -16.57 -39.37
N TYR A 70 -6.57 -16.35 -39.35
CA TYR A 70 -5.71 -16.77 -38.28
C TYR A 70 -4.78 -15.62 -37.84
N THR A 71 -4.75 -15.31 -36.53
CA THR A 71 -3.73 -14.48 -35.92
C THR A 71 -3.21 -15.19 -34.68
N ALA A 72 -1.90 -15.15 -34.48
CA ALA A 72 -1.26 -15.83 -33.35
C ALA A 72 -1.46 -15.13 -31.99
N GLY A 73 -2.08 -13.94 -31.99
CA GLY A 73 -2.07 -13.08 -30.81
C GLY A 73 -0.73 -12.39 -30.59
N SER A 74 -0.65 -11.59 -29.54
CA SER A 74 0.59 -10.89 -29.19
C SER A 74 0.78 -10.83 -27.67
N SER A 75 2.05 -10.87 -27.25
CA SER A 75 2.45 -10.71 -25.86
C SER A 75 3.47 -9.58 -25.74
N THR A 76 3.42 -8.83 -24.64
CA THR A 76 4.37 -7.76 -24.33
C THR A 76 5.07 -8.08 -23.01
N GLN A 77 6.38 -7.87 -22.95
CA GLN A 77 7.13 -7.97 -21.70
C GLN A 77 6.93 -6.70 -20.89
N VAL A 78 6.48 -6.86 -19.66
CA VAL A 78 6.33 -5.78 -18.66
C VAL A 78 7.49 -5.88 -17.69
N SER A 79 8.06 -4.74 -17.31
CA SER A 79 9.12 -4.62 -16.31
C SER A 79 8.62 -3.78 -15.15
N VAL A 80 8.77 -4.27 -13.94
CA VAL A 80 8.53 -3.55 -12.69
C VAL A 80 9.85 -3.27 -12.02
N ASP A 81 10.18 -2.00 -11.81
CA ASP A 81 11.38 -1.58 -11.11
C ASP A 81 11.13 -1.51 -9.62
N LEU A 82 11.95 -2.23 -8.85
CA LEU A 82 11.92 -2.19 -7.41
C LEU A 82 12.67 -0.96 -6.90
N LYS A 83 12.12 -0.30 -5.90
CA LYS A 83 12.72 0.87 -5.26
C LYS A 83 13.17 0.52 -3.84
N TYR A 84 14.30 1.10 -3.46
CA TYR A 84 14.87 0.87 -2.15
C TYR A 84 14.22 1.78 -1.12
N ILE A 85 13.68 1.18 -0.05
CA ILE A 85 13.26 1.91 1.14
C ILE A 85 14.35 1.81 2.20
N ASP A 86 14.72 2.94 2.79
CA ASP A 86 15.70 3.04 3.87
C ASP A 86 15.03 3.57 5.15
N ALA A 87 15.04 2.75 6.17
CA ALA A 87 14.57 3.08 7.52
C ALA A 87 15.70 2.93 8.56
N THR A 88 16.96 3.13 8.14
CA THR A 88 18.14 2.97 8.97
C THR A 88 18.09 3.87 10.20
N ILE A 89 18.35 3.27 11.35
CA ILE A 89 18.41 3.95 12.65
C ILE A 89 19.83 4.41 12.91
N ARG A 90 19.97 5.62 13.47
CA ARG A 90 21.25 6.22 13.87
C ARG A 90 21.04 6.94 15.20
N GLU A 91 21.56 6.36 16.29
CA GLU A 91 21.41 6.91 17.64
C GLU A 91 22.78 7.15 18.28
N ASP A 92 22.94 8.28 18.97
CA ASP A 92 24.18 8.58 19.69
C ASP A 92 24.47 7.50 20.74
N ILE A 93 25.69 6.98 20.74
CA ILE A 93 26.13 5.94 21.69
C ILE A 93 26.01 6.40 23.14
N ALA A 94 26.23 7.68 23.40
CA ALA A 94 26.11 8.24 24.75
C ALA A 94 24.67 8.21 25.24
N LEU A 95 23.71 8.51 24.35
CA LEU A 95 22.29 8.45 24.63
C LEU A 95 21.83 6.99 24.86
N CYS A 96 22.23 6.06 23.98
CA CYS A 96 21.89 4.65 24.11
C CYS A 96 22.39 4.07 25.44
N ARG A 97 23.59 4.43 25.88
CA ARG A 97 24.18 3.98 27.17
C ARG A 97 23.52 4.62 28.39
N ALA A 98 22.92 5.79 28.26
CA ALA A 98 22.20 6.47 29.35
C ALA A 98 20.82 5.88 29.60
N TRP A 99 20.31 5.00 28.72
CA TRP A 99 19.03 4.32 28.89
C TRP A 99 19.10 3.27 30.00
N ARG A 100 18.16 3.30 30.96
CA ARG A 100 18.11 2.37 32.10
C ARG A 100 18.02 0.88 31.73
N GLY A 101 17.45 0.56 30.54
CA GLY A 101 17.32 -0.79 30.03
C GLY A 101 18.51 -1.29 29.21
N GLY A 102 19.55 -0.43 29.03
CA GLY A 102 20.71 -0.74 28.18
C GLY A 102 20.51 -0.33 26.72
N SER A 103 21.63 -0.28 25.98
CA SER A 103 21.66 0.22 24.61
C SER A 103 20.85 -0.63 23.63
N GLU A 104 20.88 -1.96 23.76
CA GLU A 104 20.12 -2.86 22.88
C GLU A 104 18.60 -2.69 23.05
N ALA A 105 18.12 -2.60 24.28
CA ALA A 105 16.69 -2.38 24.54
C ALA A 105 16.19 -1.04 24.01
N TRP A 106 17.04 -0.01 24.03
CA TRP A 106 16.74 1.26 23.40
C TRP A 106 16.63 1.14 21.89
N LEU A 107 17.60 0.50 21.23
CA LEU A 107 17.60 0.28 19.80
C LEU A 107 16.40 -0.57 19.34
N ASP A 108 16.04 -1.61 20.09
CA ASP A 108 14.87 -2.46 19.77
C ASP A 108 13.57 -1.66 19.83
N ARG A 109 13.45 -0.75 20.78
CA ARG A 109 12.29 0.15 20.85
C ARG A 109 12.20 1.05 19.61
N ILE A 110 13.31 1.70 19.24
CA ILE A 110 13.36 2.54 18.05
C ILE A 110 13.14 1.72 16.79
N THR A 111 13.70 0.51 16.69
CA THR A 111 13.50 -0.41 15.58
C THR A 111 12.00 -0.70 15.34
N ARG A 112 11.25 -1.02 16.39
CA ARG A 112 9.80 -1.27 16.27
C ARG A 112 9.03 -0.05 15.78
N LYS A 113 9.41 1.14 16.24
CA LYS A 113 8.82 2.41 15.81
C LYS A 113 9.10 2.66 14.31
N GLN A 114 10.36 2.49 13.89
CA GLN A 114 10.77 2.67 12.49
C GLN A 114 10.12 1.65 11.55
N LEU A 115 10.08 0.37 11.93
CA LEU A 115 9.42 -0.66 11.14
C LEU A 115 7.93 -0.36 10.92
N ARG A 116 7.22 0.02 11.99
CA ARG A 116 5.81 0.39 11.88
C ARG A 116 5.60 1.57 10.91
N GLN A 117 6.45 2.58 11.01
CA GLN A 117 6.38 3.73 10.12
C GLN A 117 6.73 3.35 8.67
N ALA A 118 7.75 2.52 8.47
CA ALA A 118 8.15 2.04 7.16
C ALA A 118 7.03 1.24 6.46
N LEU A 119 6.36 0.34 7.18
CA LEU A 119 5.21 -0.41 6.66
C LEU A 119 4.06 0.53 6.28
N SER A 120 3.78 1.56 7.09
CA SER A 120 2.76 2.56 6.76
C SER A 120 3.11 3.37 5.50
N VAL A 121 4.38 3.76 5.34
CA VAL A 121 4.86 4.45 4.13
C VAL A 121 4.72 3.55 2.91
N LEU A 122 5.07 2.27 3.05
CA LEU A 122 4.90 1.28 1.96
C LEU A 122 3.44 1.12 1.55
N GLU A 123 2.53 0.95 2.51
CA GLU A 123 1.10 0.82 2.18
C GLU A 123 0.56 2.07 1.50
N LYS A 124 0.97 3.26 1.96
CA LYS A 124 0.63 4.52 1.28
C LYS A 124 1.16 4.56 -0.14
N GLN A 125 2.39 4.09 -0.37
CA GLN A 125 2.99 4.04 -1.69
C GLN A 125 2.25 3.07 -2.63
N VAL A 126 1.77 1.93 -2.12
CA VAL A 126 0.95 0.97 -2.88
C VAL A 126 -0.27 1.64 -3.49
N PHE A 127 -1.00 2.46 -2.72
CA PHE A 127 -2.21 3.13 -3.20
C PHE A 127 -1.91 4.40 -3.99
N ASN A 128 -1.06 5.28 -3.45
CA ASN A 128 -0.88 6.65 -3.95
C ASN A 128 0.19 6.75 -5.04
N GLY A 129 1.08 5.75 -5.14
CA GLY A 129 2.14 5.72 -6.17
C GLY A 129 3.08 6.91 -6.11
N THR A 130 3.64 7.26 -7.26
CA THR A 130 4.58 8.37 -7.42
C THR A 130 3.89 9.72 -7.58
N THR A 131 2.62 9.73 -7.97
CA THR A 131 1.85 10.95 -8.23
C THR A 131 1.34 11.61 -6.94
N GLU A 132 0.77 10.82 -6.04
CA GLU A 132 0.17 11.29 -4.78
C GLU A 132 1.01 10.88 -3.54
N GLY A 133 1.96 9.97 -3.71
CA GLY A 133 2.88 9.47 -2.69
C GLY A 133 4.28 10.04 -2.83
N ASP A 134 5.31 9.22 -2.59
CA ASP A 134 6.70 9.60 -2.76
C ASP A 134 7.16 9.40 -4.21
N ALA A 135 7.55 10.48 -4.86
CA ALA A 135 8.04 10.46 -6.25
C ALA A 135 9.32 9.61 -6.44
N SER A 136 10.08 9.34 -5.37
CA SER A 136 11.24 8.45 -5.39
C SER A 136 10.89 6.97 -5.18
N GLY A 137 9.63 6.70 -4.82
CA GLY A 137 9.13 5.36 -4.56
C GLY A 137 8.82 4.58 -5.84
N PHE A 138 8.25 3.40 -5.68
CA PHE A 138 7.75 2.60 -6.80
C PHE A 138 6.38 3.11 -7.28
N SER A 139 6.05 2.81 -8.54
CA SER A 139 4.73 3.12 -9.09
C SER A 139 3.64 2.34 -8.35
N GLY A 140 2.63 3.04 -7.84
CA GLY A 140 1.50 2.45 -7.13
C GLY A 140 0.28 2.24 -8.03
N LEU A 141 -0.83 1.82 -7.41
CA LEU A 141 -2.08 1.59 -8.13
C LEU A 141 -2.61 2.86 -8.79
N SER A 142 -2.47 4.01 -8.15
CA SER A 142 -2.93 5.29 -8.72
C SER A 142 -2.14 5.77 -9.94
N ASP A 143 -0.96 5.19 -10.21
CA ASP A 143 -0.15 5.56 -11.39
C ASP A 143 -0.55 4.76 -12.65
N ASP A 144 -1.31 3.67 -12.52
CA ASP A 144 -1.74 2.86 -13.66
C ASP A 144 -2.92 3.53 -14.37
N ALA A 145 -2.79 3.72 -15.68
CA ALA A 145 -3.79 4.36 -16.54
C ALA A 145 -5.17 3.66 -16.50
N ASN A 146 -5.24 2.37 -16.21
CA ASN A 146 -6.50 1.64 -16.12
C ASN A 146 -7.39 2.12 -14.95
N TYR A 147 -6.78 2.71 -13.89
CA TYR A 147 -7.46 3.18 -12.67
C TYR A 147 -7.53 4.70 -12.57
N GLN A 148 -7.13 5.40 -13.64
CA GLN A 148 -7.21 6.86 -13.75
C GLN A 148 -8.38 7.29 -14.64
N ALA A 149 -8.58 8.59 -14.78
CA ALA A 149 -9.63 9.16 -15.63
C ALA A 149 -9.59 8.59 -17.05
N GLY A 150 -10.73 8.08 -17.50
CA GLY A 150 -10.85 7.40 -18.80
C GLY A 150 -10.35 5.95 -18.81
N GLY A 151 -9.89 5.40 -17.71
CA GLY A 151 -9.51 4.00 -17.59
C GLY A 151 -10.72 3.06 -17.50
N ASP A 152 -10.55 1.83 -18.00
CA ASP A 152 -11.63 0.82 -18.08
C ASP A 152 -12.10 0.33 -16.69
N LEU A 153 -11.27 0.49 -15.65
CA LEU A 153 -11.49 -0.07 -14.31
C LEU A 153 -11.67 1.02 -13.24
N LEU A 154 -12.12 2.18 -13.66
CA LEU A 154 -12.50 3.30 -12.82
C LEU A 154 -14.01 3.50 -12.83
N ILE A 155 -14.61 3.55 -11.65
CA ILE A 155 -15.98 4.08 -11.45
C ILE A 155 -15.85 5.47 -10.84
N ASP A 156 -16.39 6.48 -11.53
CA ASP A 156 -16.39 7.84 -11.05
C ASP A 156 -17.62 8.14 -10.20
N ALA A 157 -17.44 8.47 -8.93
CA ALA A 157 -18.52 8.91 -8.06
C ALA A 157 -18.99 10.36 -8.36
N GLY A 158 -18.29 11.08 -9.23
CA GLY A 158 -18.63 12.41 -9.72
C GLY A 158 -18.44 13.52 -8.69
N GLY A 159 -17.64 13.34 -7.67
CA GLY A 159 -17.23 14.41 -6.75
C GLY A 159 -16.26 15.35 -7.46
N ALA A 160 -16.41 16.67 -7.21
CA ALA A 160 -15.62 17.70 -7.89
C ALA A 160 -14.91 18.68 -6.94
N THR A 161 -15.10 18.53 -5.63
CA THR A 161 -14.46 19.43 -4.65
C THR A 161 -13.00 19.04 -4.44
N ALA A 162 -12.11 19.87 -4.97
CA ALA A 162 -10.66 19.64 -4.90
C ALA A 162 -10.17 19.48 -3.45
N GLY A 163 -9.19 18.57 -3.25
CA GLY A 163 -8.59 18.32 -1.94
C GLY A 163 -9.50 17.61 -0.93
N THR A 164 -10.63 17.04 -1.37
CA THR A 164 -11.55 16.28 -0.51
C THR A 164 -11.89 14.91 -1.05
N ALA A 165 -11.32 14.53 -2.19
CA ALA A 165 -11.56 13.24 -2.81
C ALA A 165 -10.89 12.08 -2.05
N SER A 166 -11.47 10.93 -2.22
CA SER A 166 -10.94 9.66 -1.74
C SER A 166 -11.33 8.54 -2.70
N SER A 167 -10.72 7.39 -2.51
CA SER A 167 -11.00 6.21 -3.34
C SER A 167 -11.37 4.99 -2.51
N VAL A 168 -12.00 4.02 -3.17
CA VAL A 168 -12.17 2.66 -2.69
C VAL A 168 -11.54 1.73 -3.72
N TRP A 169 -10.77 0.76 -3.25
CA TRP A 169 -10.05 -0.18 -4.10
C TRP A 169 -10.56 -1.59 -3.90
N PHE A 170 -10.95 -2.22 -5.00
CA PHE A 170 -11.20 -3.65 -5.06
C PHE A 170 -9.91 -4.31 -5.55
N ILE A 171 -9.38 -5.26 -4.79
CA ILE A 171 -8.07 -5.86 -5.03
C ILE A 171 -8.24 -7.37 -5.16
N ARG A 172 -7.67 -7.93 -6.21
CA ARG A 172 -7.47 -9.36 -6.37
C ARG A 172 -6.03 -9.68 -6.00
N SER A 173 -5.83 -10.32 -4.86
CA SER A 173 -4.51 -10.77 -4.40
C SER A 173 -4.57 -12.27 -4.13
N THR A 174 -4.01 -13.04 -5.03
CA THR A 174 -3.93 -14.50 -5.01
C THR A 174 -2.50 -14.92 -5.38
N PRO A 175 -2.05 -16.13 -5.06
CA PRO A 175 -0.75 -16.65 -5.50
C PRO A 175 -0.70 -16.92 -7.01
N ASP A 176 -1.12 -15.99 -7.81
CA ASP A 176 -1.19 -16.06 -9.27
C ASP A 176 -0.50 -14.81 -9.85
N ASP A 177 0.30 -15.00 -10.88
CA ASP A 177 1.06 -13.92 -11.54
C ASP A 177 0.14 -12.85 -12.17
N ALA A 178 -1.12 -13.18 -12.46
CA ALA A 178 -2.12 -12.25 -12.98
C ALA A 178 -2.73 -11.33 -11.90
N ALA A 179 -2.59 -11.68 -10.63
CA ALA A 179 -3.12 -10.95 -9.49
C ALA A 179 -2.18 -9.80 -9.07
N MET A 180 -2.65 -9.03 -8.08
CA MET A 180 -1.80 -8.04 -7.42
C MET A 180 -0.91 -8.73 -6.38
N SER A 181 0.39 -8.47 -6.46
CA SER A 181 1.38 -8.98 -5.52
C SER A 181 2.40 -7.91 -5.16
N VAL A 182 2.89 -7.95 -3.93
CA VAL A 182 4.06 -7.18 -3.51
C VAL A 182 5.30 -7.95 -3.94
N VAL A 183 6.21 -7.29 -4.64
CA VAL A 183 7.44 -7.90 -5.15
C VAL A 183 8.61 -7.41 -4.31
N GLY A 184 9.36 -8.33 -3.73
CA GLY A 184 10.60 -8.06 -3.01
C GLY A 184 11.83 -8.52 -3.79
N ALA A 185 12.97 -7.85 -3.58
CA ALA A 185 14.25 -8.37 -4.07
C ALA A 185 14.60 -9.59 -3.22
N GLY A 186 14.32 -10.78 -3.74
CA GLY A 186 14.58 -12.03 -3.02
C GLY A 186 16.07 -12.34 -2.97
N ASP A 187 16.52 -12.72 -1.78
CA ASP A 187 17.63 -13.65 -1.61
C ASP A 187 17.00 -14.95 -1.10
N GLU A 188 17.33 -16.09 -1.71
CA GLU A 188 16.71 -17.38 -1.36
C GLU A 188 16.87 -17.71 0.13
N ASP A 189 17.92 -17.19 0.78
CA ASP A 189 18.20 -17.39 2.21
C ASP A 189 17.46 -16.43 3.14
N LEU A 190 16.83 -15.38 2.62
CA LEU A 190 16.22 -14.29 3.39
C LEU A 190 14.74 -14.03 3.05
N ALA A 191 14.11 -14.94 2.31
CA ALA A 191 12.68 -14.87 2.00
C ALA A 191 11.85 -15.00 3.30
N LEU A 192 11.58 -13.88 3.93
CA LEU A 192 10.49 -13.76 4.88
C LEU A 192 9.19 -13.83 4.07
N ASP A 193 8.26 -14.62 4.51
CA ASP A 193 7.04 -15.04 3.81
C ASP A 193 6.19 -13.90 3.20
N ASN A 194 6.42 -12.63 3.52
CA ASN A 194 5.55 -11.54 3.07
C ASN A 194 6.27 -10.32 2.48
N ILE A 195 7.32 -9.77 3.10
CA ILE A 195 8.00 -8.56 2.62
C ILE A 195 9.46 -8.63 3.02
N ASN A 196 10.35 -8.49 2.05
CA ASN A 196 11.79 -8.57 2.30
C ASN A 196 12.33 -7.27 2.94
N PHE A 197 12.04 -7.07 4.22
CA PHE A 197 12.69 -6.09 5.07
C PHE A 197 13.86 -6.75 5.78
N LEU A 198 15.06 -6.39 5.38
CA LEU A 198 16.26 -6.79 6.10
C LEU A 198 16.43 -5.88 7.34
N VAL A 199 16.40 -6.48 8.52
CA VAL A 199 16.83 -5.83 9.76
C VAL A 199 18.25 -6.32 10.05
N GLY A 200 19.22 -5.46 9.77
CA GLY A 200 20.64 -5.78 9.96
C GLY A 200 21.07 -5.79 11.43
N GLU A 201 22.29 -6.26 11.65
CA GLU A 201 22.92 -6.21 12.97
C GLU A 201 23.24 -4.77 13.40
N THR A 202 23.39 -4.58 14.70
CA THR A 202 23.84 -3.30 15.27
C THR A 202 25.33 -3.10 15.00
N PHE A 203 25.69 -1.98 14.42
CA PHE A 203 27.07 -1.60 14.18
C PHE A 203 27.34 -0.17 14.64
N GLN A 204 28.61 0.16 14.87
CA GLN A 204 29.04 1.52 15.20
C GLN A 204 29.51 2.24 13.94
N SER A 205 29.09 3.48 13.77
CA SER A 205 29.53 4.33 12.68
C SER A 205 29.68 5.77 13.15
N GLU A 206 30.52 6.53 12.45
CA GLU A 206 30.58 7.98 12.61
C GLU A 206 29.50 8.63 11.75
N VAL A 207 28.65 9.42 12.39
CA VAL A 207 27.58 10.18 11.71
C VAL A 207 27.70 11.66 12.05
N ALA A 208 27.19 12.52 11.18
CA ALA A 208 27.14 13.94 11.46
C ALA A 208 26.11 14.25 12.55
N GLY A 209 26.55 14.86 13.62
CA GLY A 209 25.67 15.38 14.68
C GLY A 209 24.97 16.68 14.28
N SER A 210 24.12 17.19 15.17
CA SER A 210 23.34 18.42 14.96
C SER A 210 24.19 19.68 14.67
N ASN A 211 25.45 19.67 15.05
CA ASN A 211 26.43 20.74 14.80
C ASN A 211 27.36 20.48 13.60
N SER A 212 26.98 19.50 12.72
CA SER A 212 27.75 19.05 11.56
C SER A 212 29.16 18.48 11.89
N LYS A 213 29.42 18.18 13.15
CA LYS A 213 30.63 17.45 13.56
C LYS A 213 30.33 15.96 13.67
N LEU A 214 31.34 15.13 13.43
CA LEU A 214 31.22 13.70 13.55
C LEU A 214 31.05 13.28 15.02
N MET A 215 30.11 12.34 15.21
CA MET A 215 29.88 11.66 16.48
C MET A 215 29.78 10.16 16.26
N THR A 216 30.14 9.37 17.24
CA THR A 216 29.95 7.92 17.19
C THR A 216 28.52 7.58 17.49
N ALA A 217 27.88 6.89 16.57
CA ALA A 217 26.49 6.42 16.71
C ALA A 217 26.42 4.90 16.66
N LEU A 218 25.43 4.34 17.33
CA LEU A 218 24.95 2.99 17.10
C LEU A 218 23.93 3.03 15.96
N CYS A 219 24.20 2.25 14.93
CA CYS A 219 23.39 2.19 13.74
C CYS A 219 22.80 0.78 13.59
N ARG A 220 21.57 0.70 13.11
CA ARG A 220 20.95 -0.55 12.67
C ARG A 220 20.34 -0.31 11.31
N HIS A 221 20.80 -1.06 10.32
CA HIS A 221 20.30 -0.95 8.97
C HIS A 221 18.93 -1.62 8.87
N ILE A 222 17.95 -0.93 8.30
CA ILE A 222 16.62 -1.47 7.99
C ILE A 222 16.27 -0.98 6.60
N GLY A 223 16.08 -1.92 5.67
CA GLY A 223 15.74 -1.54 4.31
C GLY A 223 15.52 -2.74 3.41
N GLY A 224 15.04 -2.47 2.20
CA GLY A 224 14.80 -3.48 1.19
C GLY A 224 14.36 -2.88 -0.14
N HIS A 225 14.51 -3.65 -1.21
CA HIS A 225 13.98 -3.30 -2.52
C HIS A 225 12.57 -3.86 -2.65
N LEU A 226 11.59 -3.00 -2.89
CA LEU A 226 10.19 -3.36 -2.97
C LEU A 226 9.51 -2.70 -4.16
N GLY A 227 8.47 -3.36 -4.66
CA GLY A 227 7.61 -2.87 -5.72
C GLY A 227 6.25 -3.58 -5.67
N ILE A 228 5.37 -3.24 -6.58
CA ILE A 228 4.10 -3.94 -6.76
C ILE A 228 3.98 -4.42 -8.20
N GLN A 229 3.38 -5.59 -8.37
CA GLN A 229 2.96 -6.12 -9.66
C GLN A 229 1.44 -6.16 -9.72
N ALA A 230 0.87 -5.56 -10.77
CA ALA A 230 -0.48 -5.82 -11.22
C ALA A 230 -0.39 -6.59 -12.55
N GLY A 231 -0.40 -7.91 -12.48
CA GLY A 231 -0.14 -8.76 -13.64
C GLY A 231 -1.19 -8.60 -14.73
N SER A 232 -2.47 -8.62 -14.36
CA SER A 232 -3.60 -8.34 -15.25
C SER A 232 -4.15 -6.93 -15.00
N LYS A 233 -4.84 -6.34 -15.98
CA LYS A 233 -5.62 -5.13 -15.73
C LYS A 233 -6.70 -5.35 -14.66
N TYR A 234 -7.21 -6.57 -14.55
CA TYR A 234 -8.21 -6.96 -13.55
C TYR A 234 -7.62 -7.31 -12.17
N ALA A 235 -6.37 -6.96 -11.91
CA ALA A 235 -5.75 -7.12 -10.59
C ALA A 235 -6.35 -6.16 -9.55
N ALA A 236 -6.88 -5.01 -9.98
CA ALA A 236 -7.61 -4.10 -9.13
C ALA A 236 -8.70 -3.34 -9.91
N ALA A 237 -9.61 -2.68 -9.20
CA ALA A 237 -10.52 -1.67 -9.73
C ALA A 237 -10.71 -0.58 -8.69
N ARG A 238 -11.04 0.63 -9.15
CA ARG A 238 -11.12 1.82 -8.31
C ARG A 238 -12.49 2.47 -8.40
N ILE A 239 -13.04 2.88 -7.26
CA ILE A 239 -14.09 3.91 -7.19
C ILE A 239 -13.40 5.20 -6.78
N GLY A 240 -13.31 6.17 -7.68
CA GLY A 240 -12.65 7.44 -7.43
C GLY A 240 -13.61 8.59 -7.19
N ASN A 241 -13.07 9.77 -6.90
CA ASN A 241 -13.82 11.02 -6.71
C ASN A 241 -14.93 10.93 -5.64
N LEU A 242 -14.71 10.13 -4.58
CA LEU A 242 -15.60 10.08 -3.43
C LEU A 242 -15.36 11.30 -2.56
N THR A 243 -16.34 12.20 -2.45
CA THR A 243 -16.25 13.42 -1.65
C THR A 243 -17.30 13.44 -0.52
N ALA A 244 -17.27 14.47 0.31
CA ALA A 244 -18.28 14.70 1.32
C ALA A 244 -19.52 15.42 0.76
N ASP A 245 -19.52 15.81 -0.51
CA ASP A 245 -20.60 16.51 -1.17
C ASP A 245 -21.87 15.66 -1.23
N SER A 246 -23.02 16.30 -1.27
CA SER A 246 -24.31 15.62 -1.31
C SER A 246 -24.43 14.73 -2.56
N GLY A 247 -24.74 13.45 -2.35
CA GLY A 247 -24.89 12.48 -3.44
C GLY A 247 -23.58 12.00 -4.09
N LYS A 248 -22.40 12.40 -3.55
CA LYS A 248 -21.09 12.04 -4.06
C LYS A 248 -20.29 11.13 -3.13
N GLY A 249 -20.96 10.55 -2.14
CA GLY A 249 -20.40 9.57 -1.23
C GLY A 249 -20.56 8.14 -1.75
N LEU A 250 -19.91 7.19 -1.06
CA LEU A 250 -19.98 5.77 -1.38
C LEU A 250 -21.38 5.21 -1.16
N THR A 251 -21.89 4.47 -2.13
CA THR A 251 -23.19 3.78 -2.12
C THR A 251 -23.05 2.32 -2.55
N ASP A 252 -24.05 1.48 -2.21
CA ASP A 252 -24.08 0.07 -2.67
C ASP A 252 -24.13 -0.02 -4.21
N LEU A 253 -24.75 0.95 -4.88
CA LEU A 253 -24.76 0.99 -6.34
C LEU A 253 -23.34 1.10 -6.93
N LEU A 254 -22.52 2.02 -6.40
CA LEU A 254 -21.12 2.17 -6.84
C LEU A 254 -20.29 0.92 -6.55
N MET A 255 -20.54 0.27 -5.41
CA MET A 255 -19.87 -0.99 -5.04
C MET A 255 -20.21 -2.10 -6.03
N SER A 256 -21.51 -2.27 -6.37
CA SER A 256 -21.98 -3.25 -7.37
C SER A 256 -21.39 -2.98 -8.75
N GLN A 257 -21.43 -1.73 -9.21
CA GLN A 257 -20.85 -1.35 -10.50
C GLN A 257 -19.34 -1.63 -10.57
N CYS A 258 -18.60 -1.41 -9.47
CA CYS A 258 -17.17 -1.72 -9.44
C CYS A 258 -16.92 -3.25 -9.48
N LEU A 259 -17.76 -4.03 -8.81
CA LEU A 259 -17.66 -5.49 -8.84
C LEU A 259 -17.96 -6.07 -10.24
N GLU A 260 -18.87 -5.45 -10.99
CA GLU A 260 -19.21 -5.82 -12.36
C GLU A 260 -18.03 -5.68 -13.35
N LEU A 261 -17.01 -4.88 -13.01
CA LEU A 261 -15.82 -4.72 -13.85
C LEU A 261 -14.92 -5.96 -13.85
N PHE A 262 -15.05 -6.83 -12.86
CA PHE A 262 -14.23 -8.04 -12.76
C PHE A 262 -14.82 -9.19 -13.57
N PRO A 263 -13.97 -10.02 -14.21
CA PRO A 263 -14.41 -11.26 -14.82
C PRO A 263 -15.00 -12.20 -13.76
N SER A 264 -16.03 -12.96 -14.12
CA SER A 264 -16.66 -13.92 -13.20
C SER A 264 -15.71 -15.00 -12.69
N ALA A 265 -14.68 -15.34 -13.47
CA ALA A 265 -13.66 -16.32 -13.09
C ALA A 265 -12.64 -15.77 -12.07
N ASP A 266 -12.46 -14.44 -12.00
CA ASP A 266 -11.40 -13.78 -11.28
C ASP A 266 -11.95 -12.64 -10.38
N PRO A 267 -12.78 -12.96 -9.38
CA PRO A 267 -13.36 -11.96 -8.50
C PRO A 267 -12.28 -11.31 -7.60
N PRO A 268 -12.51 -10.09 -7.10
CA PRO A 268 -11.63 -9.47 -6.12
C PRO A 268 -11.67 -10.25 -4.80
N THR A 269 -10.54 -10.24 -4.09
CA THR A 269 -10.38 -10.95 -2.81
C THR A 269 -10.57 -10.04 -1.60
N HIS A 270 -10.29 -8.75 -1.76
CA HIS A 270 -10.34 -7.76 -0.69
C HIS A 270 -10.84 -6.42 -1.20
N ILE A 271 -11.48 -5.66 -0.32
CA ILE A 271 -11.87 -4.27 -0.59
C ILE A 271 -11.16 -3.39 0.43
N ALA A 272 -10.34 -2.46 -0.05
CA ALA A 272 -9.65 -1.48 0.79
C ALA A 272 -10.37 -0.12 0.72
N MET A 273 -10.67 0.45 1.87
CA MET A 273 -11.29 1.77 1.96
C MET A 273 -10.89 2.50 3.24
N ASN A 274 -11.03 3.82 3.23
CA ASN A 274 -10.87 4.59 4.46
C ASN A 274 -12.14 4.60 5.32
N ARG A 275 -12.01 5.03 6.56
CA ARG A 275 -13.12 5.08 7.52
C ARG A 275 -14.25 6.00 7.08
N ARG A 276 -13.94 7.11 6.36
CA ARG A 276 -14.92 8.05 5.83
C ARG A 276 -15.84 7.38 4.81
N SER A 277 -15.26 6.65 3.85
CA SER A 277 -16.01 5.92 2.82
C SER A 277 -16.91 4.84 3.44
N GLY A 278 -16.40 4.08 4.43
CA GLY A 278 -17.21 3.14 5.18
C GLY A 278 -18.40 3.79 5.90
N GLY A 279 -18.20 4.97 6.49
CA GLY A 279 -19.29 5.75 7.09
C GLY A 279 -20.29 6.30 6.06
N GLN A 280 -19.85 6.63 4.85
CA GLN A 280 -20.75 7.03 3.76
C GLN A 280 -21.64 5.86 3.33
N LEU A 281 -21.06 4.68 3.15
CA LEU A 281 -21.78 3.45 2.81
C LEU A 281 -22.81 3.08 3.90
N GLN A 282 -22.42 3.17 5.17
CA GLN A 282 -23.33 2.94 6.30
C GLN A 282 -24.53 3.91 6.30
N ARG A 283 -24.29 5.20 6.09
CA ARG A 283 -25.35 6.21 6.01
C ARG A 283 -26.27 6.01 4.81
N SER A 284 -25.72 5.63 3.67
CA SER A 284 -26.49 5.28 2.48
C SER A 284 -27.48 4.14 2.77
N ARG A 285 -27.02 3.07 3.40
CA ARG A 285 -27.87 1.92 3.80
C ARG A 285 -28.91 2.30 4.86
N THR A 286 -28.55 3.14 5.81
CA THR A 286 -29.49 3.62 6.86
C THR A 286 -30.70 4.34 6.25
N THR A 287 -30.50 5.10 5.18
CA THR A 287 -31.58 5.83 4.48
C THR A 287 -32.65 4.87 3.92
N TYR A 288 -32.28 3.65 3.57
CA TYR A 288 -33.21 2.64 3.03
C TYR A 288 -33.77 1.71 4.10
N SER A 289 -33.43 1.91 5.39
CA SER A 289 -33.96 1.07 6.46
C SER A 289 -35.42 1.44 6.76
N PRO A 290 -36.38 0.49 6.67
CA PRO A 290 -37.81 0.79 6.90
C PRO A 290 -38.12 1.24 8.33
N VAL A 291 -37.26 0.92 9.28
CA VAL A 291 -37.44 1.19 10.70
C VAL A 291 -36.62 2.41 11.17
N GLY A 292 -35.83 3.01 10.28
CA GLY A 292 -34.95 4.14 10.63
C GLY A 292 -33.79 3.77 11.57
N ALA A 293 -33.57 2.48 11.85
CA ALA A 293 -32.44 2.03 12.67
C ALA A 293 -31.12 2.22 11.90
N PRO A 294 -30.05 2.69 12.58
CA PRO A 294 -28.74 2.81 11.94
C PRO A 294 -28.26 1.45 11.41
N ALA A 295 -27.83 1.41 10.15
CA ALA A 295 -27.22 0.21 9.60
C ALA A 295 -25.88 -0.06 10.32
N PRO A 296 -25.49 -1.32 10.52
CA PRO A 296 -24.18 -1.63 11.09
C PRO A 296 -23.05 -1.21 10.12
N LEU A 297 -21.84 -1.00 10.69
CA LEU A 297 -20.67 -0.75 9.86
C LEU A 297 -20.40 -2.00 9.00
N VAL A 298 -20.19 -1.78 7.72
CA VAL A 298 -20.01 -2.86 6.73
C VAL A 298 -18.62 -3.47 6.92
N ARG A 299 -18.56 -4.77 7.11
CA ARG A 299 -17.29 -5.53 7.23
C ARG A 299 -17.01 -6.39 6.02
N GLU A 300 -18.02 -6.67 5.23
CA GLU A 300 -17.93 -7.47 4.00
C GLU A 300 -18.97 -6.96 3.00
N TYR A 301 -18.68 -7.15 1.73
CA TYR A 301 -19.59 -6.87 0.63
C TYR A 301 -19.61 -8.08 -0.31
N GLU A 302 -20.77 -8.71 -0.48
CA GLU A 302 -20.93 -9.95 -1.27
C GLU A 302 -19.90 -11.06 -0.92
N GLY A 303 -19.60 -11.21 0.38
CA GLY A 303 -18.63 -12.20 0.86
C GLY A 303 -17.14 -11.77 0.74
N ILE A 304 -16.87 -10.57 0.19
CA ILE A 304 -15.53 -10.02 0.09
C ILE A 304 -15.24 -9.16 1.33
N PRO A 305 -14.18 -9.45 2.09
CA PRO A 305 -13.84 -8.69 3.29
C PRO A 305 -13.43 -7.26 2.97
N ILE A 306 -13.86 -6.33 3.82
CA ILE A 306 -13.52 -4.91 3.74
C ILE A 306 -12.43 -4.62 4.77
N ILE A 307 -11.32 -4.07 4.31
CA ILE A 307 -10.19 -3.66 5.12
C ILE A 307 -10.20 -2.14 5.22
N TYR A 308 -10.29 -1.63 6.47
CA TYR A 308 -10.22 -0.20 6.71
C TYR A 308 -8.76 0.22 6.90
N THR A 309 -8.31 1.17 6.10
CA THR A 309 -6.95 1.71 6.16
C THR A 309 -6.95 3.23 6.09
N ASP A 310 -6.00 3.85 6.79
CA ASP A 310 -5.74 5.29 6.72
C ASP A 310 -4.69 5.63 5.66
N SER A 311 -4.20 4.63 4.92
CA SER A 311 -3.24 4.80 3.83
C SER A 311 -3.87 5.38 2.57
N ILE A 312 -5.20 5.22 2.41
CA ILE A 312 -5.99 5.85 1.35
C ILE A 312 -6.33 7.26 1.79
N LEU A 313 -5.87 8.26 1.04
CA LEU A 313 -6.04 9.66 1.39
C LEU A 313 -7.51 10.10 1.32
N ASN A 314 -7.83 11.15 2.09
CA ASN A 314 -9.09 11.89 1.98
C ASN A 314 -8.92 13.21 1.21
N THR A 315 -7.75 13.40 0.63
CA THR A 315 -7.29 14.62 -0.04
C THR A 315 -6.71 14.32 -1.40
N GLU A 316 -7.11 13.19 -2.01
CA GLU A 316 -6.68 12.80 -3.35
C GLU A 316 -7.05 13.86 -4.39
N THR A 317 -6.27 13.94 -5.44
CA THR A 317 -6.57 14.79 -6.60
C THR A 317 -7.82 14.27 -7.33
N ILE A 318 -8.69 15.19 -7.74
CA ILE A 318 -9.86 14.84 -8.55
C ILE A 318 -9.40 14.27 -9.89
N LEU A 319 -9.95 13.13 -10.23
CA LEU A 319 -9.76 12.49 -11.52
C LEU A 319 -10.68 13.15 -12.55
N SER A 320 -10.14 13.81 -13.55
CA SER A 320 -10.86 14.59 -14.54
C SER A 320 -10.54 14.15 -15.95
#